data_d3b1dfc579577a811c76f28ab08b9e96
#
_entry.id   d3b1dfc579577a811c76f28ab08b9e96
#
_cell.length_a   1.000
_cell.length_b   1.000
_cell.length_c   1.000
_cell.angle_alpha   90.00
_cell.angle_beta   90.00
_cell.angle_gamma   90.00
#
_symmetry.space_group_name_H-M   'P 1'
#
loop_
_entity.id
_entity.type
_entity.pdbx_description
1 polymer ?
#
loop_
_entity_poly.entity_id
_entity_poly.type
_entity_poly.pdbx_seq_one_letter_code
_entity_poly.pdbx_strand_id
1 'polypeptide(L)'
;VIEFSEDSIKGTAYQKQDPDDWNSFKAVDSYEILNNLQTGKQVTDYTDVSSSAWYYDAAKYVTDKKLMSGEKPYVFGADEALTRAEVASALYNLAGQPKVELASFTDVPVTHQARTAIAWAAKTGIMKGVGDNKFEPDRSVSREEIATLLTRQRKLSGVDVTADKNEVSAFVDSAKISSWAVDGVAYCTKSGLVKGNPGKVFAPAGNTTRAELATII
;
A
#
# COMPACT_ATOMS: atom_id res chain seq x y z
N VAL A 1 2.70 -11.55 32.62
CA VAL A 1 1.68 -12.56 32.96
C VAL A 1 0.47 -12.24 32.12
N ILE A 2 -0.04 -13.21 31.40
CA ILE A 2 -1.27 -13.10 30.63
C ILE A 2 -2.32 -13.88 31.41
N GLU A 3 -3.35 -13.19 31.89
CA GLU A 3 -4.50 -13.82 32.53
C GLU A 3 -5.63 -13.91 31.50
N PHE A 4 -6.14 -15.11 31.35
CA PHE A 4 -7.29 -15.39 30.49
C PHE A 4 -8.54 -15.51 31.36
N SER A 5 -9.55 -14.72 31.10
CA SER A 5 -10.90 -14.92 31.63
C SER A 5 -11.86 -15.19 30.48
N GLU A 6 -13.02 -15.78 30.75
CA GLU A 6 -14.01 -16.10 29.73
C GLU A 6 -14.49 -14.85 28.94
N ASP A 7 -14.36 -13.66 29.52
CA ASP A 7 -14.93 -12.42 28.99
C ASP A 7 -13.87 -11.38 28.56
N SER A 8 -12.60 -11.55 28.90
CA SER A 8 -11.57 -10.60 28.52
C SER A 8 -10.16 -11.20 28.61
N ILE A 9 -9.31 -10.81 27.68
CA ILE A 9 -7.86 -11.04 27.76
C ILE A 9 -7.25 -9.72 28.22
N LYS A 10 -6.75 -9.70 29.46
CA LYS A 10 -5.96 -8.56 29.96
C LYS A 10 -4.48 -8.90 29.83
N GLY A 11 -3.78 -8.17 29.01
CA GLY A 11 -2.34 -8.29 28.85
C GLY A 11 -1.65 -7.02 29.28
N THR A 12 -0.62 -7.14 30.10
CA THR A 12 0.31 -6.05 30.35
C THR A 12 1.53 -6.31 29.48
N ALA A 13 1.79 -5.40 28.55
CA ALA A 13 3.01 -5.46 27.77
C ALA A 13 4.16 -4.93 28.63
N TYR A 14 5.22 -5.70 28.67
CA TYR A 14 6.44 -5.33 29.38
C TYR A 14 7.57 -5.15 28.37
N GLN A 15 8.24 -4.04 28.47
CA GLN A 15 9.49 -3.83 27.74
C GLN A 15 10.67 -4.16 28.66
N LYS A 16 11.56 -5.01 28.17
CA LYS A 16 12.82 -5.29 28.84
C LYS A 16 13.68 -4.04 28.84
N GLN A 17 14.08 -3.57 30.02
CA GLN A 17 14.88 -2.36 30.18
C GLN A 17 16.38 -2.63 30.04
N ASP A 18 16.80 -3.82 30.46
CA ASP A 18 18.18 -4.29 30.34
C ASP A 18 18.20 -5.63 29.59
N PRO A 19 18.96 -5.75 28.47
CA PRO A 19 19.05 -6.99 27.71
C PRO A 19 19.57 -8.17 28.51
N ASP A 20 20.35 -7.92 29.55
CA ASP A 20 21.05 -8.94 30.34
C ASP A 20 20.34 -9.26 31.67
N ASP A 21 19.36 -8.45 32.10
CA ASP A 21 18.58 -8.70 33.32
C ASP A 21 17.14 -9.16 33.00
N TRP A 22 16.86 -10.43 33.27
CA TRP A 22 15.54 -11.03 33.07
C TRP A 22 14.46 -10.49 34.03
N ASN A 23 14.82 -9.77 35.08
CA ASN A 23 13.89 -9.15 36.02
C ASN A 23 13.62 -7.67 35.71
N SER A 24 14.27 -7.09 34.68
CA SER A 24 14.16 -5.68 34.33
C SER A 24 12.96 -5.36 33.42
N PHE A 25 11.82 -5.99 33.65
CA PHE A 25 10.61 -5.71 32.89
C PHE A 25 9.83 -4.55 33.53
N LYS A 26 9.59 -3.51 32.76
CA LYS A 26 8.67 -2.42 33.11
C LYS A 26 7.39 -2.55 32.33
N ALA A 27 6.26 -2.40 33.01
CA ALA A 27 4.99 -2.26 32.30
C ALA A 27 5.03 -1.01 31.42
N VAL A 28 4.93 -1.21 30.12
CA VAL A 28 4.94 -0.10 29.14
C VAL A 28 3.54 0.35 28.82
N ASP A 29 2.59 -0.56 28.91
CA ASP A 29 1.17 -0.24 28.77
C ASP A 29 0.31 -1.39 29.33
N SER A 30 -0.84 -1.07 29.89
CA SER A 30 -1.88 -2.04 30.15
C SER A 30 -2.97 -1.79 29.13
N TYR A 31 -2.97 -2.55 28.05
CA TYR A 31 -4.10 -2.52 27.15
C TYR A 31 -4.96 -3.74 27.36
N GLU A 32 -6.21 -3.48 27.44
CA GLU A 32 -7.20 -4.51 27.30
C GLU A 32 -7.14 -4.99 25.85
N ILE A 33 -6.69 -6.23 25.62
CA ILE A 33 -7.01 -6.92 24.36
C ILE A 33 -8.50 -7.27 24.48
N LEU A 34 -9.28 -6.21 24.54
CA LEU A 34 -10.70 -6.30 24.77
C LEU A 34 -11.39 -6.70 23.48
N ASN A 35 -12.17 -7.76 23.59
CA ASN A 35 -13.36 -8.03 22.75
C ASN A 35 -13.25 -7.88 21.24
N ASN A 36 -12.08 -7.48 20.70
CA ASN A 36 -11.89 -7.36 19.28
C ASN A 36 -11.89 -8.73 18.58
N LEU A 37 -11.55 -9.79 19.31
CA LEU A 37 -11.69 -11.17 18.82
C LEU A 37 -13.15 -11.63 18.76
N GLN A 38 -14.02 -11.12 19.66
CA GLN A 38 -15.46 -11.50 19.68
C GLN A 38 -16.32 -10.60 18.78
N THR A 39 -15.92 -9.35 18.56
CA THR A 39 -16.75 -8.40 17.80
C THR A 39 -16.33 -8.25 16.34
N GLY A 40 -15.24 -8.89 15.93
CA GLY A 40 -14.69 -8.69 14.57
C GLY A 40 -14.23 -7.26 14.30
N LYS A 41 -14.15 -6.41 15.33
CA LYS A 41 -13.59 -5.07 15.22
C LYS A 41 -12.10 -5.19 14.96
N GLN A 42 -11.70 -4.93 13.74
CA GLN A 42 -10.29 -4.77 13.40
C GLN A 42 -9.76 -3.56 14.18
N VAL A 43 -8.56 -3.71 14.74
CA VAL A 43 -7.82 -2.59 15.32
C VAL A 43 -7.45 -1.67 14.15
N THR A 44 -8.29 -0.69 13.90
CA THR A 44 -8.12 0.30 12.83
C THR A 44 -7.48 1.59 13.33
N ASP A 45 -7.15 1.65 14.62
CA ASP A 45 -6.61 2.84 15.23
C ASP A 45 -5.08 2.81 15.12
N TYR A 46 -4.60 3.32 14.00
CA TYR A 46 -3.19 3.61 13.84
C TYR A 46 -2.81 4.81 14.70
N THR A 47 -1.73 4.68 15.46
CA THR A 47 -1.25 5.72 16.38
C THR A 47 -0.65 6.91 15.65
N ASP A 48 -0.25 6.71 14.39
CA ASP A 48 0.34 7.72 13.50
C ASP A 48 -0.66 8.37 12.54
N VAL A 49 -1.96 8.03 12.63
CA VAL A 49 -3.01 8.59 11.77
C VAL A 49 -3.93 9.49 12.58
N SER A 50 -3.71 10.80 12.47
CA SER A 50 -4.60 11.79 13.10
C SER A 50 -5.97 11.78 12.43
N SER A 51 -7.03 11.92 13.23
CA SER A 51 -8.42 12.05 12.72
C SER A 51 -8.63 13.31 11.85
N SER A 52 -7.73 14.28 11.92
CA SER A 52 -7.72 15.46 11.05
C SER A 52 -6.85 15.30 9.79
N ALA A 53 -6.18 14.17 9.62
CA ALA A 53 -5.34 13.93 8.45
C ALA A 53 -6.22 13.80 7.18
N TRP A 54 -5.75 14.38 6.07
CA TRP A 54 -6.46 14.36 4.80
C TRP A 54 -6.70 12.95 4.23
N TYR A 55 -5.93 11.98 4.70
CA TYR A 55 -5.98 10.57 4.32
C TYR A 55 -6.67 9.68 5.37
N TYR A 56 -7.21 10.26 6.47
CA TYR A 56 -7.76 9.48 7.59
C TYR A 56 -8.80 8.46 7.15
N ASP A 57 -9.85 8.91 6.44
CA ASP A 57 -10.93 8.04 5.99
C ASP A 57 -10.43 6.99 4.99
N ALA A 58 -9.48 7.37 4.14
CA ALA A 58 -8.87 6.47 3.18
C ALA A 58 -8.04 5.38 3.85
N ALA A 59 -7.18 5.74 4.81
CA ALA A 59 -6.39 4.78 5.59
C ALA A 59 -7.29 3.77 6.31
N LYS A 60 -8.36 4.27 6.91
CA LYS A 60 -9.38 3.45 7.56
C LYS A 60 -10.08 2.52 6.57
N TYR A 61 -10.54 3.05 5.44
CA TYR A 61 -11.22 2.27 4.39
C TYR A 61 -10.35 1.13 3.85
N VAL A 62 -9.11 1.43 3.45
CA VAL A 62 -8.23 0.40 2.86
C VAL A 62 -7.85 -0.69 3.86
N THR A 63 -7.80 -0.36 5.15
CA THR A 63 -7.55 -1.32 6.23
C THR A 63 -8.78 -2.18 6.48
N ASP A 64 -9.96 -1.59 6.66
CA ASP A 64 -11.23 -2.29 6.89
C ASP A 64 -11.57 -3.24 5.72
N LYS A 65 -11.26 -2.81 4.49
CA LYS A 65 -11.44 -3.62 3.28
C LYS A 65 -10.29 -4.59 3.02
N LYS A 66 -9.27 -4.60 3.86
CA LYS A 66 -8.06 -5.45 3.69
C LYS A 66 -7.35 -5.22 2.36
N LEU A 67 -7.45 -4.02 1.82
CA LEU A 67 -6.76 -3.63 0.59
C LEU A 67 -5.29 -3.33 0.88
N MET A 68 -5.05 -2.64 2.00
CA MET A 68 -3.71 -2.37 2.53
C MET A 68 -3.71 -2.67 4.04
N SER A 69 -2.57 -3.12 4.56
CA SER A 69 -2.29 -3.20 5.99
C SER A 69 -1.40 -2.04 6.42
N GLY A 70 -1.27 -1.80 7.72
CA GLY A 70 -0.23 -0.94 8.24
C GLY A 70 1.17 -1.46 7.88
N GLU A 71 2.15 -0.57 7.91
CA GLU A 71 3.57 -0.93 7.77
C GLU A 71 4.00 -1.84 8.93
N LYS A 72 3.53 -1.51 10.12
CA LYS A 72 3.74 -2.25 11.37
C LYS A 72 2.44 -2.31 12.17
N PRO A 73 2.33 -3.17 13.17
CA PRO A 73 1.21 -3.13 14.10
C PRO A 73 1.01 -1.70 14.65
N TYR A 74 -0.21 -1.19 14.53
CA TYR A 74 -0.61 0.16 14.98
C TYR A 74 0.07 1.35 14.28
N VAL A 75 0.82 1.12 13.20
CA VAL A 75 1.47 2.16 12.40
C VAL A 75 1.07 2.02 10.95
N PHE A 76 0.42 3.02 10.40
CA PHE A 76 0.05 3.04 8.98
C PHE A 76 1.25 3.35 8.09
N GLY A 77 2.14 4.23 8.53
CA GLY A 77 3.30 4.68 7.76
C GLY A 77 2.91 5.59 6.60
N ALA A 78 2.03 6.56 6.82
CA ALA A 78 1.40 7.36 5.77
C ALA A 78 2.35 7.98 4.76
N ASP A 79 3.50 8.49 5.23
CA ASP A 79 4.51 9.17 4.43
C ASP A 79 5.57 8.21 3.85
N GLU A 80 5.53 6.94 4.21
CA GLU A 80 6.46 5.95 3.69
C GLU A 80 6.23 5.70 2.21
N ALA A 81 7.34 5.58 1.47
CA ALA A 81 7.30 5.28 0.04
C ALA A 81 6.89 3.81 -0.18
N LEU A 82 5.90 3.60 -1.03
CA LEU A 82 5.44 2.26 -1.38
C LEU A 82 6.47 1.51 -2.21
N THR A 83 6.69 0.27 -1.85
CA THR A 83 7.45 -0.68 -2.65
C THR A 83 6.61 -1.31 -3.76
N ARG A 84 7.27 -1.89 -4.75
CA ARG A 84 6.60 -2.62 -5.83
C ARG A 84 5.80 -3.82 -5.31
N ALA A 85 6.29 -4.50 -4.29
CA ALA A 85 5.59 -5.60 -3.64
C ALA A 85 4.31 -5.15 -2.93
N GLU A 86 4.35 -4.01 -2.24
CA GLU A 86 3.17 -3.44 -1.58
C GLU A 86 2.11 -2.99 -2.57
N VAL A 87 2.50 -2.33 -3.67
CA VAL A 87 1.57 -1.95 -4.73
C VAL A 87 0.97 -3.18 -5.40
N ALA A 88 1.78 -4.21 -5.70
CA ALA A 88 1.26 -5.47 -6.24
C ALA A 88 0.22 -6.10 -5.29
N SER A 89 0.49 -6.10 -3.98
CA SER A 89 -0.42 -6.62 -2.95
C SER A 89 -1.73 -5.83 -2.88
N ALA A 90 -1.66 -4.51 -2.87
CA ALA A 90 -2.85 -3.66 -2.83
C ALA A 90 -3.75 -3.86 -4.06
N LEU A 91 -3.15 -3.89 -5.26
CA LEU A 91 -3.90 -4.11 -6.50
C LEU A 91 -4.45 -5.54 -6.62
N TYR A 92 -3.75 -6.54 -6.10
CA TYR A 92 -4.21 -7.93 -6.02
C TYR A 92 -5.41 -8.05 -5.07
N ASN A 93 -5.34 -7.42 -3.90
CA ASN A 93 -6.44 -7.38 -2.94
C ASN A 93 -7.66 -6.65 -3.54
N LEU A 94 -7.44 -5.52 -4.20
CA LEU A 94 -8.49 -4.78 -4.91
C LEU A 94 -9.17 -5.61 -6.00
N ALA A 95 -8.43 -6.52 -6.65
CA ALA A 95 -8.96 -7.44 -7.64
C ALA A 95 -9.69 -8.65 -7.03
N GLY A 96 -9.80 -8.75 -5.71
CA GLY A 96 -10.48 -9.85 -5.01
C GLY A 96 -9.65 -11.12 -4.89
N GLN A 97 -8.33 -11.01 -4.95
CA GLN A 97 -7.37 -12.10 -4.74
C GLN A 97 -7.60 -13.32 -5.65
N PRO A 98 -7.66 -13.13 -6.97
CA PRO A 98 -7.96 -14.22 -7.89
C PRO A 98 -6.88 -15.30 -7.84
N LYS A 99 -7.27 -16.56 -8.03
CA LYS A 99 -6.30 -17.67 -8.11
C LYS A 99 -5.33 -17.47 -9.26
N VAL A 100 -4.06 -17.70 -9.01
CA VAL A 100 -2.99 -17.57 -9.98
C VAL A 100 -1.93 -18.65 -9.77
N GLU A 101 -1.33 -19.11 -10.86
CA GLU A 101 -0.10 -19.91 -10.81
C GLU A 101 1.07 -19.01 -10.41
N LEU A 102 1.92 -19.50 -9.51
CA LEU A 102 3.04 -18.74 -9.02
C LEU A 102 4.08 -18.54 -10.13
N ALA A 103 4.43 -17.27 -10.36
CA ALA A 103 5.59 -16.90 -11.17
C ALA A 103 6.87 -17.03 -10.34
N SER A 104 7.97 -17.27 -11.01
CA SER A 104 9.29 -17.41 -10.40
C SER A 104 10.15 -16.24 -10.83
N PHE A 105 10.49 -15.37 -9.88
CA PHE A 105 11.50 -14.33 -10.02
C PHE A 105 12.67 -14.66 -9.10
N THR A 106 13.89 -14.40 -9.55
CA THR A 106 15.10 -14.79 -8.81
C THR A 106 15.28 -14.01 -7.50
N ASP A 107 14.68 -12.85 -7.41
CA ASP A 107 14.69 -11.95 -6.25
C ASP A 107 13.39 -11.99 -5.40
N VAL A 108 12.49 -12.94 -5.70
CA VAL A 108 11.26 -13.15 -4.92
C VAL A 108 11.28 -14.57 -4.33
N PRO A 109 11.81 -14.74 -3.12
CA PRO A 109 11.91 -16.05 -2.49
C PRO A 109 10.54 -16.68 -2.24
N VAL A 110 10.51 -18.00 -2.09
CA VAL A 110 9.26 -18.76 -1.84
C VAL A 110 8.49 -18.31 -0.60
N THR A 111 9.20 -17.75 0.37
CA THR A 111 8.67 -17.22 1.63
C THR A 111 8.21 -15.77 1.55
N HIS A 112 8.39 -15.10 0.40
CA HIS A 112 8.02 -13.70 0.26
C HIS A 112 6.50 -13.51 0.38
N GLN A 113 6.05 -12.67 1.30
CA GLN A 113 4.63 -12.47 1.61
C GLN A 113 3.78 -12.05 0.39
N ALA A 114 4.33 -11.19 -0.48
CA ALA A 114 3.66 -10.71 -1.68
C ALA A 114 3.82 -11.65 -2.89
N ARG A 115 4.39 -12.85 -2.75
CA ARG A 115 4.71 -13.74 -3.88
C ARG A 115 3.52 -13.99 -4.80
N THR A 116 2.35 -14.27 -4.24
CA THR A 116 1.13 -14.53 -5.02
C THR A 116 0.64 -13.27 -5.74
N ALA A 117 0.68 -12.12 -5.08
CA ALA A 117 0.31 -10.84 -5.66
C ALA A 117 1.25 -10.44 -6.80
N ILE A 118 2.56 -10.65 -6.62
CA ILE A 118 3.58 -10.43 -7.65
C ILE A 118 3.33 -11.34 -8.87
N ALA A 119 3.05 -12.61 -8.64
CA ALA A 119 2.73 -13.55 -9.72
C ALA A 119 1.49 -13.12 -10.50
N TRP A 120 0.44 -12.68 -9.80
CA TRP A 120 -0.78 -12.16 -10.42
C TRP A 120 -0.50 -10.89 -11.22
N ALA A 121 0.21 -9.93 -10.65
CA ALA A 121 0.54 -8.68 -11.32
C ALA A 121 1.36 -8.89 -12.59
N ALA A 122 2.29 -9.86 -12.57
CA ALA A 122 3.08 -10.24 -13.73
C ALA A 122 2.23 -10.95 -14.80
N LYS A 123 1.39 -11.93 -14.39
CA LYS A 123 0.53 -12.69 -15.32
C LYS A 123 -0.50 -11.82 -16.01
N THR A 124 -1.08 -10.86 -15.30
CA THR A 124 -2.07 -9.91 -15.85
C THR A 124 -1.43 -8.77 -16.66
N GLY A 125 -0.11 -8.63 -16.59
CA GLY A 125 0.62 -7.56 -17.27
C GLY A 125 0.49 -6.18 -16.59
N ILE A 126 -0.14 -6.12 -15.39
CA ILE A 126 -0.21 -4.87 -14.61
C ILE A 126 1.21 -4.43 -14.25
N MET A 127 2.00 -5.33 -13.65
CA MET A 127 3.41 -5.08 -13.35
C MET A 127 4.27 -6.14 -14.06
N LYS A 128 5.29 -5.70 -14.76
CA LYS A 128 6.26 -6.60 -15.40
C LYS A 128 7.53 -6.70 -14.54
N GLY A 129 8.29 -7.76 -14.74
CA GLY A 129 9.67 -7.82 -14.27
C GLY A 129 10.54 -6.72 -14.91
N VAL A 130 11.70 -6.48 -14.34
CA VAL A 130 12.63 -5.42 -14.75
C VAL A 130 13.76 -5.94 -15.66
N GLY A 131 13.74 -7.19 -16.03
CA GLY A 131 14.81 -7.89 -16.77
C GLY A 131 15.48 -8.94 -15.90
N ASP A 132 16.32 -9.80 -16.49
CA ASP A 132 17.10 -10.83 -15.82
C ASP A 132 16.30 -11.71 -14.84
N ASN A 133 15.03 -11.95 -15.16
CA ASN A 133 14.06 -12.66 -14.33
C ASN A 133 13.92 -12.08 -12.91
N LYS A 134 14.05 -10.74 -12.76
CA LYS A 134 13.88 -10.02 -11.50
C LYS A 134 12.61 -9.20 -11.50
N PHE A 135 12.04 -9.01 -10.30
CA PHE A 135 10.86 -8.18 -10.04
C PHE A 135 11.20 -6.88 -9.31
N GLU A 136 12.25 -6.86 -8.52
CA GLU A 136 12.63 -5.77 -7.61
C GLU A 136 11.52 -5.44 -6.61
N PRO A 137 11.14 -6.41 -5.73
CA PRO A 137 9.99 -6.25 -4.84
C PRO A 137 10.11 -5.05 -3.89
N ASP A 138 11.33 -4.75 -3.43
CA ASP A 138 11.59 -3.72 -2.41
C ASP A 138 11.88 -2.33 -3.01
N ARG A 139 11.93 -2.21 -4.35
CA ARG A 139 12.14 -0.91 -5.01
C ARG A 139 10.89 -0.04 -4.87
N SER A 140 11.07 1.23 -4.51
CA SER A 140 9.96 2.20 -4.46
C SER A 140 9.34 2.45 -5.83
N VAL A 141 8.04 2.77 -5.83
CA VAL A 141 7.25 3.06 -7.04
C VAL A 141 7.10 4.56 -7.21
N SER A 142 7.45 5.05 -8.41
CA SER A 142 7.30 6.46 -8.74
C SER A 142 5.84 6.84 -9.07
N ARG A 143 5.55 8.15 -9.07
CA ARG A 143 4.21 8.68 -9.37
C ARG A 143 3.78 8.39 -10.81
N GLU A 144 4.68 8.41 -11.78
CA GLU A 144 4.34 8.01 -13.15
C GLU A 144 4.16 6.51 -13.29
N GLU A 145 4.89 5.70 -12.52
CA GLU A 145 4.66 4.26 -12.46
C GLU A 145 3.29 3.95 -11.88
N ILE A 146 2.91 4.54 -10.73
CA ILE A 146 1.60 4.25 -10.12
C ILE A 146 0.45 4.64 -11.04
N ALA A 147 0.52 5.79 -11.74
CA ALA A 147 -0.49 6.18 -12.71
C ALA A 147 -0.64 5.13 -13.82
N THR A 148 0.47 4.60 -14.32
CA THR A 148 0.47 3.54 -15.33
C THR A 148 -0.12 2.24 -14.80
N LEU A 149 0.21 1.84 -13.57
CA LEU A 149 -0.28 0.62 -12.94
C LEU A 149 -1.80 0.69 -12.67
N LEU A 150 -2.29 1.81 -12.17
CA LEU A 150 -3.71 2.05 -11.95
C LEU A 150 -4.50 2.01 -13.26
N THR A 151 -3.99 2.62 -14.32
CA THR A 151 -4.60 2.59 -15.65
C THR A 151 -4.71 1.15 -16.18
N ARG A 152 -3.65 0.35 -16.02
CA ARG A 152 -3.69 -1.08 -16.41
C ARG A 152 -4.67 -1.89 -15.57
N GLN A 153 -4.75 -1.61 -14.27
CA GLN A 153 -5.71 -2.26 -13.38
C GLN A 153 -7.16 -1.92 -13.78
N ARG A 154 -7.44 -0.63 -14.07
CA ARG A 154 -8.78 -0.20 -14.54
C ARG A 154 -9.14 -0.86 -15.88
N LYS A 155 -8.19 -0.93 -16.80
CA LYS A 155 -8.38 -1.64 -18.08
C LYS A 155 -8.66 -3.13 -17.88
N LEU A 156 -7.95 -3.79 -16.95
CA LEU A 156 -8.21 -5.20 -16.61
C LEU A 156 -9.62 -5.39 -16.05
N SER A 157 -10.15 -4.41 -15.34
CA SER A 157 -11.54 -4.40 -14.82
C SER A 157 -12.59 -4.02 -15.87
N GLY A 158 -12.21 -3.87 -17.15
CA GLY A 158 -13.14 -3.55 -18.23
C GLY A 158 -13.50 -2.06 -18.37
N VAL A 159 -12.82 -1.18 -17.65
CA VAL A 159 -13.05 0.27 -17.74
C VAL A 159 -12.37 0.83 -18.99
N ASP A 160 -13.05 1.70 -19.72
CA ASP A 160 -12.44 2.47 -20.80
C ASP A 160 -11.43 3.48 -20.21
N VAL A 161 -10.17 3.29 -20.56
CA VAL A 161 -9.05 4.10 -20.09
C VAL A 161 -8.55 5.10 -21.14
N THR A 162 -9.38 5.42 -22.13
CA THR A 162 -9.03 6.38 -23.19
C THR A 162 -8.98 7.81 -22.64
N ALA A 163 -7.89 8.49 -22.87
CA ALA A 163 -7.70 9.89 -22.53
C ALA A 163 -6.91 10.62 -23.59
N ASP A 164 -7.14 11.93 -23.73
CA ASP A 164 -6.30 12.78 -24.58
C ASP A 164 -4.93 12.94 -23.91
N LYS A 165 -3.86 12.70 -24.65
CA LYS A 165 -2.49 12.90 -24.14
C LYS A 165 -2.21 14.34 -23.71
N ASN A 166 -2.97 15.29 -24.21
CA ASN A 166 -2.87 16.69 -23.81
C ASN A 166 -3.28 16.94 -22.34
N GLU A 167 -3.99 16.00 -21.71
CA GLU A 167 -4.33 16.10 -20.27
C GLU A 167 -3.07 16.30 -19.39
N VAL A 168 -1.91 15.75 -19.80
CA VAL A 168 -0.66 15.94 -19.05
C VAL A 168 -0.15 17.39 -19.10
N SER A 169 -0.58 18.20 -20.08
CA SER A 169 -0.19 19.60 -20.20
C SER A 169 -0.71 20.50 -19.06
N ALA A 170 -1.64 19.96 -18.24
CA ALA A 170 -2.06 20.58 -16.99
C ALA A 170 -0.91 20.75 -15.98
N PHE A 171 0.17 19.97 -16.12
CA PHE A 171 1.31 20.00 -15.22
C PHE A 171 2.49 20.80 -15.82
N VAL A 172 3.08 21.66 -14.99
CA VAL A 172 4.21 22.50 -15.39
C VAL A 172 5.48 21.73 -15.71
N ASP A 173 5.58 20.50 -15.19
CA ASP A 173 6.69 19.58 -15.40
C ASP A 173 6.34 18.41 -16.33
N SER A 174 5.29 18.55 -17.14
CA SER A 174 4.81 17.50 -18.05
C SER A 174 5.90 16.98 -18.99
N ALA A 175 6.88 17.82 -19.40
CA ALA A 175 8.01 17.41 -20.21
C ALA A 175 8.94 16.39 -19.52
N LYS A 176 8.84 16.22 -18.22
CA LYS A 176 9.60 15.21 -17.45
C LYS A 176 8.90 13.85 -17.37
N ILE A 177 7.63 13.77 -17.79
CA ILE A 177 6.88 12.51 -17.81
C ILE A 177 7.46 11.62 -18.90
N SER A 178 7.82 10.41 -18.52
CA SER A 178 8.36 9.42 -19.46
C SER A 178 7.34 9.09 -20.55
N SER A 179 7.78 8.93 -21.79
CA SER A 179 6.90 8.66 -22.93
C SER A 179 6.00 7.44 -22.73
N TRP A 180 6.48 6.40 -22.02
CA TRP A 180 5.73 5.21 -21.70
C TRP A 180 4.62 5.44 -20.64
N ALA A 181 4.72 6.52 -19.86
CA ALA A 181 3.77 6.83 -18.79
C ALA A 181 2.68 7.84 -19.22
N VAL A 182 2.86 8.55 -20.32
CA VAL A 182 1.95 9.63 -20.77
C VAL A 182 0.50 9.18 -20.80
N ASP A 183 0.19 8.04 -21.41
CA ASP A 183 -1.18 7.53 -21.50
C ASP A 183 -1.79 7.24 -20.11
N GLY A 184 -0.98 6.67 -19.19
CA GLY A 184 -1.40 6.40 -17.83
C GLY A 184 -1.65 7.67 -17.02
N VAL A 185 -0.73 8.62 -17.11
CA VAL A 185 -0.86 9.92 -16.43
C VAL A 185 -2.05 10.69 -17.00
N ALA A 186 -2.24 10.73 -18.32
CA ALA A 186 -3.37 11.38 -18.95
C ALA A 186 -4.73 10.82 -18.47
N TYR A 187 -4.86 9.50 -18.45
CA TYR A 187 -6.07 8.87 -17.94
C TYR A 187 -6.30 9.19 -16.46
N CYS A 188 -5.30 9.04 -15.62
CA CYS A 188 -5.43 9.31 -14.19
C CYS A 188 -5.74 10.79 -13.90
N THR A 189 -5.23 11.72 -14.70
CA THR A 189 -5.54 13.14 -14.61
C THR A 189 -7.01 13.41 -15.00
N LYS A 190 -7.43 12.93 -16.17
CA LYS A 190 -8.80 13.05 -16.66
C LYS A 190 -9.84 12.47 -15.69
N SER A 191 -9.53 11.31 -15.10
CA SER A 191 -10.42 10.62 -14.16
C SER A 191 -10.37 11.16 -12.74
N GLY A 192 -9.48 12.11 -12.44
CA GLY A 192 -9.28 12.66 -11.09
C GLY A 192 -8.63 11.71 -10.11
N LEU A 193 -8.12 10.55 -10.56
CA LEU A 193 -7.42 9.57 -9.71
C LEU A 193 -6.09 10.13 -9.20
N VAL A 194 -5.39 10.92 -10.02
CA VAL A 194 -4.15 11.58 -9.63
C VAL A 194 -4.30 13.07 -9.82
N LYS A 195 -3.94 13.82 -8.78
CA LYS A 195 -3.87 15.27 -8.79
C LYS A 195 -2.41 15.70 -8.70
N GLY A 196 -2.10 16.85 -9.26
CA GLY A 196 -0.77 17.44 -9.07
C GLY A 196 -0.58 17.98 -7.67
N ASN A 197 0.66 18.15 -7.28
CA ASN A 197 1.09 18.88 -6.10
C ASN A 197 0.80 20.40 -6.24
N PRO A 198 0.90 21.18 -5.16
CA PRO A 198 0.82 22.63 -5.24
C PRO A 198 1.69 23.20 -6.37
N GLY A 199 1.18 24.20 -7.08
CA GLY A 199 1.84 24.76 -8.27
C GLY A 199 1.68 23.91 -9.55
N LYS A 200 0.74 22.98 -9.59
CA LYS A 200 0.49 22.09 -10.74
C LYS A 200 1.71 21.24 -11.13
N VAL A 201 2.46 20.76 -10.14
CA VAL A 201 3.61 19.88 -10.34
C VAL A 201 3.15 18.42 -10.25
N PHE A 202 3.42 17.61 -11.25
CA PHE A 202 3.14 16.17 -11.23
C PHE A 202 4.21 15.38 -10.46
N ALA A 203 5.47 15.78 -10.58
CA ALA A 203 6.65 15.12 -10.02
C ALA A 203 6.76 13.64 -10.43
N PRO A 204 6.94 13.32 -11.74
CA PRO A 204 6.83 11.95 -12.25
C PRO A 204 7.77 10.96 -11.58
N ALA A 205 9.00 11.36 -11.27
CA ALA A 205 10.01 10.53 -10.62
C ALA A 205 9.91 10.53 -9.08
N GLY A 206 9.00 11.32 -8.48
CA GLY A 206 8.78 11.32 -7.03
C GLY A 206 8.16 9.99 -6.58
N ASN A 207 8.51 9.52 -5.40
CA ASN A 207 7.90 8.32 -4.84
C ASN A 207 6.42 8.54 -4.51
N THR A 208 5.63 7.49 -4.67
CA THR A 208 4.24 7.46 -4.19
C THR A 208 4.21 6.98 -2.75
N THR A 209 3.51 7.73 -1.89
CA THR A 209 3.37 7.36 -0.48
C THR A 209 2.19 6.42 -0.23
N ARG A 210 2.18 5.79 0.94
CA ARG A 210 1.09 4.91 1.37
C ARG A 210 -0.23 5.67 1.50
N ALA A 211 -0.19 6.90 2.02
CA ALA A 211 -1.38 7.77 2.10
C ALA A 211 -1.93 8.11 0.71
N GLU A 212 -1.07 8.42 -0.25
CA GLU A 212 -1.48 8.72 -1.62
C GLU A 212 -2.18 7.52 -2.28
N LEU A 213 -1.61 6.31 -2.19
CA LEU A 213 -2.26 5.12 -2.76
C LEU A 213 -3.59 4.83 -2.07
N ALA A 214 -3.66 4.91 -0.74
CA ALA A 214 -4.89 4.68 0.00
C ALA A 214 -6.04 5.59 -0.47
N THR A 215 -5.74 6.83 -0.85
CA THR A 215 -6.77 7.78 -1.34
C THR A 215 -7.19 7.57 -2.79
N ILE A 216 -6.45 6.75 -3.55
CA ILE A 216 -6.71 6.49 -4.98
C ILE A 216 -7.52 5.21 -5.17
N ILE A 217 -7.34 4.21 -4.32
CA ILE A 217 -7.96 2.89 -4.46
C ILE A 217 -9.20 2.73 -3.60
#